data_02259ec02470bb56b20fa5900530fe00
#
_entry.id   02259ec02470bb56b20fa5900530fe00
#
_cell.length_a   1.000
_cell.length_b   1.000
_cell.length_c   1.000
_cell.angle_alpha   90.00
_cell.angle_beta   90.00
_cell.angle_gamma   90.00
#
_symmetry.space_group_name_H-M   'P 1'
#
loop_
_entity.id
_entity.type
_entity.pdbx_description
1 polymer ?
#
loop_
_entity_poly.entity_id
_entity_poly.type
_entity_poly.pdbx_seq_one_letter_code
_entity_poly.pdbx_strand_id
1 'polypeptide(L)'
;SHPELLEELAEAVVESGYDVRHLTQAIVLSNVYARTAQDSEEQPRSPDLFAVSVPRPLTPRQLSLSLRVAGQNPEKMRGMEDNDSWSVEREKLEKASEGIARKLLIPTEGFQVPVTEALWFSNNLSLQKDLLSTSKDRLVGYLQTLETDDEVVSAAFASILNRTADAAEKIAIENYLAEREDR
;
A
#
# COMPACT_ATOMS: atom_id res chain seq x y z
N SER A 1 -26.36 -13.68 -2.58
CA SER A 1 -26.58 -13.08 -1.24
C SER A 1 -26.60 -14.18 -0.19
N HIS A 2 -26.12 -13.89 1.01
CA HIS A 2 -26.08 -14.82 2.14
C HIS A 2 -26.97 -14.26 3.27
N PRO A 3 -28.30 -14.50 3.21
CA PRO A 3 -29.23 -13.94 4.20
C PRO A 3 -28.92 -14.43 5.63
N GLU A 4 -28.56 -15.70 5.79
CA GLU A 4 -28.19 -16.28 7.08
C GLU A 4 -27.00 -15.56 7.72
N LEU A 5 -25.98 -15.23 6.93
CA LEU A 5 -24.82 -14.45 7.45
C LEU A 5 -25.25 -13.04 7.88
N LEU A 6 -26.18 -12.43 7.18
CA LEU A 6 -26.67 -11.10 7.55
C LEU A 6 -27.45 -11.15 8.88
N GLU A 7 -28.24 -12.20 9.11
CA GLU A 7 -28.94 -12.41 10.37
C GLU A 7 -27.96 -12.64 11.53
N GLU A 8 -26.96 -13.50 11.37
CA GLU A 8 -25.91 -13.72 12.39
C GLU A 8 -25.17 -12.44 12.73
N LEU A 9 -24.80 -11.62 11.73
CA LEU A 9 -24.13 -10.33 11.96
C LEU A 9 -25.06 -9.34 12.69
N ALA A 10 -26.36 -9.33 12.37
CA ALA A 10 -27.33 -8.48 13.04
C ALA A 10 -27.53 -8.88 14.51
N GLU A 11 -27.62 -10.18 14.79
CA GLU A 11 -27.70 -10.71 16.16
C GLU A 11 -26.44 -10.36 16.96
N ALA A 12 -25.23 -10.56 16.38
CA ALA A 12 -23.97 -10.20 17.03
C ALA A 12 -23.88 -8.71 17.39
N VAL A 13 -24.43 -7.82 16.55
CA VAL A 13 -24.49 -6.38 16.85
C VAL A 13 -25.41 -6.11 18.05
N VAL A 14 -26.56 -6.74 18.10
CA VAL A 14 -27.50 -6.59 19.22
C VAL A 14 -26.89 -7.12 20.53
N GLU A 15 -26.31 -8.33 20.50
CA GLU A 15 -25.66 -8.96 21.65
C GLU A 15 -24.49 -8.16 22.19
N SER A 16 -23.71 -7.52 21.30
CA SER A 16 -22.60 -6.62 21.69
C SER A 16 -23.05 -5.26 22.21
N GLY A 17 -24.36 -5.00 22.32
CA GLY A 17 -24.89 -3.69 22.72
C GLY A 17 -24.68 -2.60 21.65
N TYR A 18 -24.78 -2.97 20.39
CA TYR A 18 -24.57 -2.09 19.22
C TYR A 18 -23.12 -1.62 19.05
N ASP A 19 -22.13 -2.41 19.48
CA ASP A 19 -20.72 -2.11 19.28
C ASP A 19 -20.29 -2.37 17.82
N VAL A 20 -20.41 -1.36 16.97
CA VAL A 20 -20.01 -1.41 15.56
C VAL A 20 -18.49 -1.62 15.41
N ARG A 21 -17.68 -1.19 16.38
CA ARG A 21 -16.23 -1.41 16.36
C ARG A 21 -15.91 -2.89 16.54
N HIS A 22 -16.57 -3.56 17.46
CA HIS A 22 -16.44 -5.00 17.66
C HIS A 22 -16.83 -5.78 16.39
N LEU A 23 -17.97 -5.44 15.77
CA LEU A 23 -18.39 -6.03 14.50
C LEU A 23 -17.35 -5.84 13.38
N THR A 24 -16.87 -4.62 13.20
CA THR A 24 -15.85 -4.31 12.19
C THR A 24 -14.59 -5.13 12.41
N GLN A 25 -14.15 -5.24 13.67
CA GLN A 25 -12.97 -6.02 14.02
C GLN A 25 -13.18 -7.52 13.73
N ALA A 26 -14.35 -8.08 14.06
CA ALA A 26 -14.68 -9.46 13.76
C ALA A 26 -14.67 -9.76 12.25
N ILE A 27 -15.23 -8.86 11.43
CA ILE A 27 -15.22 -9.00 9.97
C ILE A 27 -13.77 -8.95 9.43
N VAL A 28 -12.98 -7.95 9.82
CA VAL A 28 -11.60 -7.76 9.31
C VAL A 28 -10.68 -8.91 9.72
N LEU A 29 -10.89 -9.50 10.90
CA LEU A 29 -10.10 -10.66 11.37
C LEU A 29 -10.62 -12.00 10.84
N SER A 30 -11.72 -12.02 10.10
CA SER A 30 -12.27 -13.26 9.56
C SER A 30 -11.43 -13.82 8.41
N ASN A 31 -11.44 -15.14 8.27
CA ASN A 31 -10.78 -15.81 7.15
C ASN A 31 -11.35 -15.41 5.77
N VAL A 32 -12.60 -14.95 5.74
CA VAL A 32 -13.23 -14.46 4.49
C VAL A 32 -12.60 -13.16 4.03
N TYR A 33 -12.33 -12.24 4.96
CA TYR A 33 -11.68 -10.96 4.65
C TYR A 33 -10.21 -11.14 4.21
N ALA A 34 -9.52 -12.14 4.78
CA ALA A 34 -8.12 -12.44 4.46
C ALA A 34 -7.91 -13.22 3.16
N ARG A 35 -8.97 -13.47 2.37
CA ARG A 35 -8.83 -14.22 1.11
C ARG A 35 -8.04 -13.43 0.06
N THR A 36 -7.28 -14.19 -0.75
CA THR A 36 -6.56 -13.62 -1.89
C THR A 36 -7.52 -13.06 -2.95
N ALA A 37 -7.06 -12.04 -3.68
CA ALA A 37 -7.74 -11.53 -4.86
C ALA A 37 -7.45 -12.35 -6.13
N GLN A 38 -6.51 -13.32 -6.06
CA GLN A 38 -6.19 -14.21 -7.17
C GLN A 38 -7.12 -15.43 -7.14
N ASP A 39 -7.87 -15.62 -8.21
CA ASP A 39 -8.60 -16.86 -8.46
C ASP A 39 -7.71 -17.79 -9.28
N SER A 40 -7.55 -19.03 -8.80
CA SER A 40 -6.75 -20.07 -9.48
C SER A 40 -7.54 -20.83 -10.56
N GLU A 41 -8.82 -20.52 -10.70
CA GLU A 41 -9.68 -21.21 -11.65
C GLU A 41 -9.75 -20.43 -12.99
N GLU A 42 -9.87 -21.20 -14.10
CA GLU A 42 -10.03 -20.64 -15.45
C GLU A 42 -11.30 -19.76 -15.60
N GLN A 43 -12.29 -19.95 -14.73
CA GLN A 43 -13.49 -19.12 -14.65
C GLN A 43 -13.52 -18.37 -13.33
N PRO A 44 -13.46 -17.02 -13.36
CA PRO A 44 -13.50 -16.23 -12.14
C PRO A 44 -14.83 -16.42 -11.42
N ARG A 45 -14.76 -16.70 -10.12
CA ARG A 45 -15.95 -16.83 -9.27
C ARG A 45 -16.63 -15.49 -9.07
N SER A 46 -17.96 -15.52 -8.95
CA SER A 46 -18.68 -14.28 -8.65
C SER A 46 -18.21 -13.67 -7.34
N PRO A 47 -17.95 -12.34 -7.31
CA PRO A 47 -17.63 -11.62 -6.09
C PRO A 47 -18.67 -11.79 -4.98
N ASP A 48 -19.95 -12.01 -5.36
CA ASP A 48 -21.06 -12.19 -4.42
C ASP A 48 -20.96 -13.46 -3.56
N LEU A 49 -20.08 -14.38 -3.94
CA LEU A 49 -19.83 -15.61 -3.18
C LEU A 49 -18.79 -15.43 -2.08
N PHE A 50 -18.13 -14.27 -1.98
CA PHE A 50 -17.03 -14.00 -1.07
C PHE A 50 -15.91 -15.05 -1.12
N ALA A 51 -15.79 -15.77 -2.24
CA ALA A 51 -14.79 -16.81 -2.42
C ALA A 51 -13.38 -16.24 -2.62
N VAL A 52 -13.30 -15.07 -3.21
CA VAL A 52 -12.07 -14.28 -3.43
C VAL A 52 -12.29 -12.84 -2.98
N SER A 53 -11.21 -12.17 -2.63
CA SER A 53 -11.25 -10.73 -2.35
C SER A 53 -11.35 -9.94 -3.66
N VAL A 54 -12.17 -8.90 -3.68
CA VAL A 54 -12.27 -8.01 -4.85
C VAL A 54 -11.29 -6.87 -4.69
N PRO A 55 -10.29 -6.72 -5.57
CA PRO A 55 -9.39 -5.58 -5.56
C PRO A 55 -10.18 -4.28 -5.73
N ARG A 56 -9.84 -3.28 -4.93
CA ARG A 56 -10.43 -1.94 -5.04
C ARG A 56 -9.32 -0.91 -5.23
N PRO A 57 -9.51 0.08 -6.10
CA PRO A 57 -8.53 1.15 -6.22
C PRO A 57 -8.46 1.94 -4.90
N LEU A 58 -7.25 2.36 -4.56
CA LEU A 58 -7.04 3.23 -3.40
C LEU A 58 -7.71 4.59 -3.65
N THR A 59 -8.30 5.15 -2.62
CA THR A 59 -8.74 6.54 -2.68
C THR A 59 -7.54 7.49 -2.84
N PRO A 60 -7.71 8.71 -3.37
CA PRO A 60 -6.64 9.69 -3.49
C PRO A 60 -5.84 9.90 -2.20
N ARG A 61 -6.53 9.94 -1.05
CA ARG A 61 -5.90 10.08 0.25
C ARG A 61 -5.09 8.84 0.64
N GLN A 62 -5.61 7.66 0.40
CA GLN A 62 -4.89 6.40 0.67
C GLN A 62 -3.65 6.29 -0.20
N LEU A 63 -3.79 6.50 -1.53
CA LEU A 63 -2.66 6.41 -2.46
C LEU A 63 -1.57 7.42 -2.12
N SER A 64 -1.93 8.68 -1.89
CA SER A 64 -0.96 9.73 -1.55
C SER A 64 -0.24 9.48 -0.23
N LEU A 65 -0.95 8.97 0.79
CA LEU A 65 -0.33 8.60 2.06
C LEU A 65 0.58 7.38 1.89
N SER A 66 0.16 6.36 1.15
CA SER A 66 0.98 5.19 0.85
C SER A 66 2.29 5.57 0.15
N LEU A 67 2.24 6.47 -0.84
CA LEU A 67 3.44 7.00 -1.50
C LEU A 67 4.37 7.73 -0.52
N ARG A 68 3.81 8.50 0.40
CA ARG A 68 4.59 9.19 1.44
C ARG A 68 5.27 8.22 2.39
N VAL A 69 4.55 7.21 2.85
CA VAL A 69 5.08 6.18 3.75
C VAL A 69 6.16 5.36 3.05
N ALA A 70 5.89 4.88 1.83
CA ALA A 70 6.83 4.08 1.03
C ALA A 70 8.16 4.83 0.74
N GLY A 71 8.11 6.16 0.62
CA GLY A 71 9.29 7.00 0.41
C GLY A 71 10.09 7.34 1.68
N GLN A 72 9.70 6.86 2.88
CA GLN A 72 10.46 7.10 4.11
C GLN A 72 11.58 6.07 4.31
N ASN A 73 12.60 6.45 5.06
CA ASN A 73 13.62 5.51 5.51
C ASN A 73 13.00 4.49 6.49
N PRO A 74 13.03 3.17 6.18
CA PRO A 74 12.42 2.14 7.01
C PRO A 74 13.04 2.02 8.40
N GLU A 75 14.33 2.29 8.56
CA GLU A 75 15.01 2.27 9.85
C GLU A 75 14.50 3.38 10.79
N LYS A 76 14.27 4.57 10.22
CA LYS A 76 13.65 5.66 10.97
C LYS A 76 12.25 5.30 11.46
N MET A 77 11.47 4.63 10.62
CA MET A 77 10.10 4.22 10.96
C MET A 77 10.08 3.13 12.04
N ARG A 78 11.02 2.16 11.99
CA ARG A 78 11.17 1.12 13.02
C ARG A 78 11.61 1.68 14.37
N GLY A 79 12.40 2.74 14.39
CA GLY A 79 12.88 3.39 15.62
C GLY A 79 11.79 4.14 16.41
N MET A 80 10.56 4.22 15.88
CA MET A 80 9.43 4.85 16.56
C MET A 80 8.65 3.82 17.40
N GLU A 81 9.20 3.47 18.56
CA GLU A 81 8.63 2.43 19.42
C GLU A 81 7.47 2.95 20.30
N ASP A 82 7.41 4.26 20.55
CA ASP A 82 6.34 4.86 21.35
C ASP A 82 5.20 5.41 20.49
N ASN A 83 3.98 5.31 21.04
CA ASN A 83 2.76 5.75 20.36
C ASN A 83 2.76 7.27 20.09
N ASP A 84 3.43 8.07 20.91
CA ASP A 84 3.42 9.53 20.78
C ASP A 84 4.29 9.95 19.60
N SER A 85 5.50 9.41 19.46
CA SER A 85 6.38 9.65 18.30
C SER A 85 5.73 9.22 17.00
N TRP A 86 5.08 8.04 17.01
CA TRP A 86 4.35 7.56 15.84
C TRP A 86 3.17 8.45 15.47
N SER A 87 2.40 8.92 16.44
CA SER A 87 1.23 9.78 16.17
C SER A 87 1.63 11.12 15.56
N VAL A 88 2.71 11.72 16.05
CA VAL A 88 3.27 12.97 15.50
C VAL A 88 3.78 12.79 14.06
N GLU A 89 4.52 11.71 13.79
CA GLU A 89 5.03 11.46 12.44
C GLU A 89 3.90 11.13 11.46
N ARG A 90 2.92 10.37 11.88
CA ARG A 90 1.70 10.08 11.11
C ARG A 90 0.97 11.37 10.72
N GLU A 91 0.76 12.29 11.64
CA GLU A 91 0.11 13.57 11.34
C GLU A 91 0.89 14.38 10.31
N LYS A 92 2.22 14.41 10.41
CA LYS A 92 3.09 15.07 9.41
C LYS A 92 2.95 14.43 8.03
N LEU A 93 2.95 13.09 7.95
CA LEU A 93 2.80 12.37 6.68
C LEU A 93 1.41 12.59 6.07
N GLU A 94 0.36 12.54 6.89
CA GLU A 94 -1.01 12.81 6.46
C GLU A 94 -1.13 14.24 5.89
N LYS A 95 -0.61 15.24 6.59
CA LYS A 95 -0.61 16.63 6.13
C LYS A 95 0.21 16.81 4.84
N ALA A 96 1.38 16.20 4.77
CA ALA A 96 2.22 16.25 3.55
C ALA A 96 1.58 15.53 2.36
N SER A 97 0.72 14.53 2.58
CA SER A 97 0.03 13.79 1.52
C SER A 97 -1.11 14.57 0.86
N GLU A 98 -1.69 15.57 1.53
CA GLU A 98 -2.86 16.32 1.03
C GLU A 98 -2.58 17.01 -0.32
N GLY A 99 -1.36 17.51 -0.54
CA GLY A 99 -0.98 18.16 -1.78
C GLY A 99 -1.05 17.23 -2.99
N ILE A 100 -0.68 15.95 -2.82
CA ILE A 100 -0.81 14.91 -3.83
C ILE A 100 -2.28 14.52 -3.98
N ALA A 101 -2.97 14.24 -2.86
CA ALA A 101 -4.36 13.79 -2.86
C ALA A 101 -5.31 14.72 -3.64
N ARG A 102 -5.10 16.04 -3.55
CA ARG A 102 -5.91 17.04 -4.31
C ARG A 102 -5.71 17.01 -5.81
N LYS A 103 -4.66 16.34 -6.31
CA LYS A 103 -4.35 16.24 -7.75
C LYS A 103 -4.83 14.93 -8.35
N LEU A 104 -5.14 13.95 -7.52
CA LEU A 104 -5.63 12.65 -7.93
C LEU A 104 -7.15 12.69 -8.10
N LEU A 105 -7.65 11.96 -9.08
CA LEU A 105 -9.07 11.79 -9.29
C LEU A 105 -9.63 10.69 -8.38
N ILE A 106 -10.90 10.83 -8.00
CA ILE A 106 -11.59 9.77 -7.28
C ILE A 106 -11.77 8.60 -8.26
N PRO A 107 -11.25 7.41 -7.96
CA PRO A 107 -11.40 6.28 -8.86
C PRO A 107 -12.87 5.90 -9.00
N THR A 108 -13.27 5.66 -10.22
CA THR A 108 -14.57 5.04 -10.57
C THR A 108 -14.48 3.53 -10.51
N GLU A 109 -15.59 2.82 -10.71
CA GLU A 109 -15.58 1.37 -10.80
C GLU A 109 -14.64 0.92 -11.93
N GLY A 110 -13.58 0.23 -11.56
CA GLY A 110 -12.51 -0.21 -12.45
C GLY A 110 -11.21 0.55 -12.24
N PHE A 111 -10.07 -0.13 -12.50
CA PHE A 111 -8.71 0.40 -12.33
C PHE A 111 -8.27 1.29 -13.52
N GLN A 112 -9.16 2.13 -14.02
CA GLN A 112 -8.79 3.03 -15.11
C GLN A 112 -8.13 4.29 -14.54
N VAL A 113 -6.84 4.42 -14.78
CA VAL A 113 -6.09 5.64 -14.50
C VAL A 113 -6.25 6.58 -15.69
N PRO A 114 -6.79 7.78 -15.50
CA PRO A 114 -6.86 8.77 -16.59
C PRO A 114 -5.46 9.14 -17.09
N VAL A 115 -5.32 9.33 -18.40
CA VAL A 115 -4.04 9.72 -19.03
C VAL A 115 -3.47 10.98 -18.39
N THR A 116 -4.31 11.92 -18.00
CA THR A 116 -3.92 13.16 -17.30
C THR A 116 -3.25 12.89 -15.97
N GLU A 117 -3.71 11.90 -15.22
CA GLU A 117 -3.11 11.50 -13.93
C GLU A 117 -1.76 10.80 -14.15
N ALA A 118 -1.69 9.89 -15.12
CA ALA A 118 -0.43 9.24 -15.48
C ALA A 118 0.63 10.25 -15.93
N LEU A 119 0.26 11.22 -16.78
CA LEU A 119 1.13 12.31 -17.22
C LEU A 119 1.54 13.23 -16.06
N TRP A 120 0.63 13.48 -15.11
CA TRP A 120 0.97 14.27 -13.94
C TRP A 120 2.04 13.59 -13.08
N PHE A 121 1.92 12.27 -12.84
CA PHE A 121 2.96 11.51 -12.13
C PHE A 121 4.30 11.52 -12.86
N SER A 122 4.29 11.32 -14.18
CA SER A 122 5.50 11.24 -14.99
C SER A 122 6.23 12.58 -15.13
N ASN A 123 5.49 13.70 -15.17
CA ASN A 123 6.05 15.02 -15.47
C ASN A 123 6.19 15.94 -14.25
N ASN A 124 5.75 15.51 -13.07
CA ASN A 124 5.84 16.34 -11.88
C ASN A 124 7.22 16.24 -11.21
N LEU A 125 8.14 17.11 -11.63
CA LEU A 125 9.50 17.16 -11.08
C LEU A 125 9.55 17.40 -9.57
N SER A 126 8.59 18.12 -9.01
CA SER A 126 8.54 18.36 -7.55
C SER A 126 8.21 17.09 -6.80
N LEU A 127 7.27 16.28 -7.32
CA LEU A 127 6.91 14.98 -6.75
C LEU A 127 8.09 14.00 -6.85
N GLN A 128 8.72 13.93 -8.02
CA GLN A 128 9.89 13.08 -8.24
C GLN A 128 11.04 13.45 -7.30
N LYS A 129 11.39 14.73 -7.19
CA LYS A 129 12.43 15.21 -6.28
C LYS A 129 12.13 14.91 -4.82
N ASP A 130 10.87 14.94 -4.42
CA ASP A 130 10.47 14.64 -3.05
C ASP A 130 10.48 13.14 -2.75
N LEU A 131 9.91 12.30 -3.63
CA LEU A 131 9.87 10.85 -3.44
C LEU A 131 11.24 10.19 -3.66
N LEU A 132 12.02 10.67 -4.63
CA LEU A 132 13.34 10.13 -5.00
C LEU A 132 14.51 10.89 -4.34
N SER A 133 14.24 11.65 -3.29
CA SER A 133 15.27 12.36 -2.54
C SER A 133 16.29 11.41 -1.92
N THR A 134 17.57 11.72 -2.07
CA THR A 134 18.70 10.97 -1.50
C THR A 134 19.02 11.36 -0.05
N SER A 135 18.15 12.14 0.60
CA SER A 135 18.32 12.49 2.01
C SER A 135 18.24 11.25 2.91
N LYS A 136 18.97 11.28 4.03
CA LYS A 136 19.02 10.14 4.99
C LYS A 136 17.66 9.73 5.55
N ASP A 137 16.68 10.63 5.54
CA ASP A 137 15.32 10.36 6.01
C ASP A 137 14.44 9.69 4.96
N ARG A 138 14.94 9.50 3.75
CA ARG A 138 14.20 8.95 2.63
C ARG A 138 14.68 7.57 2.23
N LEU A 139 13.78 6.81 1.59
CA LEU A 139 14.07 5.45 1.13
C LEU A 139 15.31 5.41 0.22
N VAL A 140 15.38 6.29 -0.80
CA VAL A 140 16.53 6.29 -1.73
C VAL A 140 17.84 6.53 -1.00
N GLY A 141 17.87 7.49 -0.07
CA GLY A 141 19.06 7.75 0.74
C GLY A 141 19.44 6.56 1.64
N TYR A 142 18.46 5.80 2.13
CA TYR A 142 18.69 4.54 2.86
C TYR A 142 19.23 3.44 1.92
N LEU A 143 18.62 3.25 0.76
CA LEU A 143 19.07 2.24 -0.22
C LEU A 143 20.53 2.45 -0.65
N GLN A 144 20.98 3.70 -0.76
CA GLN A 144 22.38 4.02 -1.08
C GLN A 144 23.38 3.66 0.03
N THR A 145 22.92 3.34 1.24
CA THR A 145 23.80 2.89 2.34
C THR A 145 23.99 1.38 2.37
N LEU A 146 23.23 0.63 1.58
CA LEU A 146 23.30 -0.83 1.53
C LEU A 146 24.48 -1.27 0.65
N GLU A 147 25.09 -2.39 1.03
CA GLU A 147 26.34 -2.85 0.43
C GLU A 147 26.11 -3.72 -0.82
N THR A 148 25.02 -4.48 -0.84
CA THR A 148 24.73 -5.46 -1.91
C THR A 148 23.45 -5.15 -2.66
N ASP A 149 23.39 -5.54 -3.93
CA ASP A 149 22.19 -5.37 -4.76
C ASP A 149 21.01 -6.20 -4.22
N ASP A 150 21.25 -7.38 -3.65
CA ASP A 150 20.19 -8.19 -3.02
C ASP A 150 19.56 -7.48 -1.82
N GLU A 151 20.35 -6.80 -0.99
CA GLU A 151 19.83 -5.96 0.11
C GLU A 151 19.01 -4.79 -0.42
N VAL A 152 19.49 -4.11 -1.47
CA VAL A 152 18.78 -3.00 -2.12
C VAL A 152 17.43 -3.46 -2.66
N VAL A 153 17.40 -4.57 -3.41
CA VAL A 153 16.17 -5.14 -3.97
C VAL A 153 15.21 -5.56 -2.85
N SER A 154 15.71 -6.27 -1.85
CA SER A 154 14.90 -6.75 -0.74
C SER A 154 14.29 -5.59 0.06
N ALA A 155 15.07 -4.57 0.36
CA ALA A 155 14.62 -3.39 1.09
C ALA A 155 13.61 -2.56 0.27
N ALA A 156 13.85 -2.38 -1.03
CA ALA A 156 12.94 -1.66 -1.93
C ALA A 156 11.58 -2.37 -2.03
N PHE A 157 11.57 -3.69 -2.26
CA PHE A 157 10.33 -4.47 -2.34
C PHE A 157 9.56 -4.45 -1.02
N ALA A 158 10.25 -4.65 0.10
CA ALA A 158 9.60 -4.58 1.41
C ALA A 158 8.98 -3.20 1.69
N SER A 159 9.69 -2.12 1.33
CA SER A 159 9.23 -0.75 1.62
C SER A 159 8.11 -0.27 0.69
N ILE A 160 8.15 -0.64 -0.60
CA ILE A 160 7.22 -0.13 -1.62
C ILE A 160 6.03 -1.07 -1.81
N LEU A 161 6.28 -2.39 -1.87
CA LEU A 161 5.30 -3.40 -2.22
C LEU A 161 4.85 -4.25 -1.03
N ASN A 162 5.48 -4.07 0.14
CA ASN A 162 5.21 -4.82 1.38
C ASN A 162 5.26 -6.35 1.19
N ARG A 163 6.19 -6.82 0.34
CA ARG A 163 6.46 -8.22 0.06
C ARG A 163 7.92 -8.44 -0.34
N THR A 164 8.35 -9.67 -0.38
CA THR A 164 9.65 -10.05 -0.94
C THR A 164 9.57 -10.11 -2.46
N ALA A 165 10.70 -9.83 -3.15
CA ALA A 165 10.84 -10.08 -4.58
C ALA A 165 10.88 -11.58 -4.85
N ASP A 166 10.24 -12.02 -5.93
CA ASP A 166 10.44 -13.39 -6.44
C ASP A 166 11.76 -13.53 -7.21
N ALA A 167 12.12 -14.76 -7.59
CA ALA A 167 13.38 -15.01 -8.25
C ALA A 167 13.50 -14.34 -9.64
N ALA A 168 12.41 -14.23 -10.38
CA ALA A 168 12.41 -13.60 -11.69
C ALA A 168 12.54 -12.07 -11.57
N GLU A 169 11.87 -11.48 -10.60
CA GLU A 169 11.97 -10.06 -10.30
C GLU A 169 13.38 -9.66 -9.84
N LYS A 170 14.00 -10.47 -8.97
CA LYS A 170 15.39 -10.25 -8.54
C LYS A 170 16.34 -10.22 -9.73
N ILE A 171 16.31 -11.24 -10.57
CA ILE A 171 17.15 -11.33 -11.77
C ILE A 171 16.92 -10.13 -12.70
N ALA A 172 15.67 -9.73 -12.92
CA ALA A 172 15.35 -8.59 -13.77
C ALA A 172 15.95 -7.28 -13.27
N ILE A 173 15.91 -7.07 -11.95
CA ILE A 173 16.45 -5.83 -11.35
C ILE A 173 17.97 -5.88 -11.29
N GLU A 174 18.56 -7.00 -10.95
CA GLU A 174 20.02 -7.17 -10.96
C GLU A 174 20.61 -6.88 -12.35
N ASN A 175 19.98 -7.41 -13.41
CA ASN A 175 20.36 -7.11 -14.79
C ASN A 175 20.22 -5.63 -15.11
N TYR A 176 19.12 -4.98 -14.67
CA TYR A 176 18.90 -3.56 -14.86
C TYR A 176 19.94 -2.69 -14.14
N LEU A 177 20.34 -3.06 -12.94
CA LEU A 177 21.37 -2.36 -12.18
C LEU A 177 22.77 -2.55 -12.78
N ALA A 178 23.07 -3.77 -13.29
CA ALA A 178 24.34 -4.07 -13.93
C ALA A 178 24.58 -3.31 -15.25
N GLU A 179 23.52 -2.94 -15.96
CA GLU A 179 23.59 -2.15 -17.21
C GLU A 179 23.81 -0.65 -16.97
N ARG A 180 23.75 -0.18 -15.74
CA ARG A 180 23.90 1.24 -15.40
C ARG A 180 25.20 1.51 -14.65
N GLU A 181 25.99 2.44 -15.18
CA GLU A 181 27.23 2.91 -14.58
C GLU A 181 26.98 3.87 -13.39
N ASP A 182 25.80 4.51 -13.31
CA ASP A 182 25.40 5.44 -12.23
C ASP A 182 24.55 4.74 -11.19
N ARG A 183 25.16 4.45 -10.05
CA ARG A 183 24.48 4.02 -8.83
C ARG A 183 24.07 5.17 -7.93
#